data_142edea603c0304a625f0d3a9d316eec
#
_entry.id   142edea603c0304a625f0d3a9d316eec
#
_cell.length_a   1.000
_cell.length_b   1.000
_cell.length_c   1.000
_cell.angle_alpha   90.00
_cell.angle_beta   90.00
_cell.angle_gamma   90.00
#
_symmetry.space_group_name_H-M   'P 1'
#
loop_
_entity.id
_entity.type
_entity.pdbx_description
1 polymer ?
#
loop_
_entity_poly.entity_id
_entity_poly.type
_entity_poly.pdbx_seq_one_letter_code
_entity_poly.pdbx_strand_id
1 'polypeptide(L)'
;MDKFKPDTEESGSSIESRSVTDDELIIDEENDEIIGVMLQRSLVFIFVLAVVGVLAYVFVIREAEQEVAITQTERKEVQTRNLGEGEGGDVAPIPNITFTDITDLSGLQFDHENGARGEKLLPETMGGGCAFLDYDNDGDQDILLINSEPWGDVDPDMPEATSKLYQNDGQGRYTDVSEQTGLNIQMYGMGCAVADYDNDGDVDIFISALGANRLLRNDNGVFVDQTEMSGLSGDTDSWSTSCAWFDMENDGDLDLFVCSYITWSKEIDVSQGFSLVGVGRAYGPPTSFGGSFSQLYENKGDGTLEDISQQAGIQVTNKDQEGVAVGKSLGVIPVDVNLDGLLDLVVSNDTVRNFMFINQGDQTFEETGVLAGIAFDPN
;
A
#
# COMPACT_ATOMS: atom_id res chain seq x y z
N MET A 1 -5.11 -30.49 60.45
CA MET A 1 -4.00 -29.96 61.27
C MET A 1 -3.83 -28.53 60.83
N ASP A 2 -4.09 -27.56 61.52
CA ASP A 2 -4.69 -27.04 62.79
C ASP A 2 -5.23 -25.65 62.42
N LYS A 3 -6.45 -25.36 62.58
CA LYS A 3 -7.21 -24.75 63.70
C LYS A 3 -6.42 -23.69 64.46
N PHE A 4 -6.87 -22.44 64.40
CA PHE A 4 -7.17 -21.68 65.61
C PHE A 4 -8.20 -20.57 65.31
N LYS A 5 -9.23 -20.56 66.13
CA LYS A 5 -10.34 -19.61 66.31
C LYS A 5 -10.17 -19.01 67.74
N PRO A 6 -11.02 -18.16 68.23
CA PRO A 6 -10.92 -16.74 68.46
C PRO A 6 -10.91 -16.40 69.96
N ASP A 7 -10.80 -15.13 70.30
CA ASP A 7 -11.24 -14.69 71.64
C ASP A 7 -11.93 -13.36 71.60
N THR A 8 -13.13 -13.42 72.13
CA THR A 8 -14.00 -12.35 72.58
C THR A 8 -13.57 -11.81 73.94
N GLU A 9 -13.71 -10.53 74.19
CA GLU A 9 -14.06 -10.01 75.52
C GLU A 9 -14.85 -8.73 75.44
N GLU A 10 -16.01 -8.76 76.05
CA GLU A 10 -16.89 -7.70 76.47
C GLU A 10 -16.29 -6.91 77.65
N SER A 11 -16.56 -5.59 77.70
CA SER A 11 -16.87 -4.97 78.99
C SER A 11 -17.68 -3.71 78.79
N GLY A 12 -18.86 -3.73 79.33
CA GLY A 12 -19.75 -2.63 79.45
C GLY A 12 -19.45 -1.72 80.61
N SER A 13 -19.93 -0.49 80.55
CA SER A 13 -20.46 0.27 81.70
C SER A 13 -21.18 1.52 81.29
N SER A 14 -22.42 1.55 81.59
CA SER A 14 -23.18 2.52 82.39
C SER A 14 -23.45 3.91 81.82
N ILE A 15 -24.73 4.07 81.71
CA ILE A 15 -25.59 5.23 81.46
C ILE A 15 -25.37 6.31 82.54
N GLU A 16 -25.16 7.54 82.14
CA GLU A 16 -25.55 8.71 82.95
C GLU A 16 -26.29 9.72 82.05
N SER A 17 -27.54 9.91 82.44
CA SER A 17 -28.45 10.93 81.93
C SER A 17 -28.03 12.31 82.41
N ARG A 18 -27.84 13.25 81.48
CA ARG A 18 -27.79 14.67 81.81
C ARG A 18 -28.77 15.46 80.94
N SER A 19 -29.56 16.21 81.65
CA SER A 19 -30.67 17.06 81.24
C SER A 19 -30.27 18.11 80.15
N VAL A 20 -31.16 18.22 79.20
CA VAL A 20 -31.20 19.26 78.18
C VAL A 20 -31.56 20.58 78.88
N THR A 21 -30.77 21.62 78.74
CA THR A 21 -31.15 23.01 78.90
C THR A 21 -31.19 23.65 77.52
N ASP A 22 -32.34 24.24 77.22
CA ASP A 22 -32.59 25.05 76.04
C ASP A 22 -31.61 26.23 76.02
N ASP A 23 -30.60 26.19 75.10
CA ASP A 23 -29.88 27.38 74.68
C ASP A 23 -30.44 27.79 73.30
N GLU A 24 -31.03 28.95 73.28
CA GLU A 24 -31.50 29.66 72.07
C GLU A 24 -30.39 29.74 71.04
N LEU A 25 -30.67 29.18 69.84
CA LEU A 25 -29.91 29.45 68.63
C LEU A 25 -30.06 30.90 68.28
N ILE A 26 -29.16 31.77 68.70
CA ILE A 26 -28.94 33.10 68.13
C ILE A 26 -28.42 32.85 66.69
N ILE A 27 -29.29 32.95 65.69
CA ILE A 27 -28.89 32.96 64.29
C ILE A 27 -28.26 34.33 64.04
N ASP A 28 -26.96 34.32 63.81
CA ASP A 28 -26.13 35.50 63.57
C ASP A 28 -26.46 36.03 62.16
N GLU A 29 -27.33 37.07 62.07
CA GLU A 29 -27.76 37.72 60.82
C GLU A 29 -26.56 38.30 60.02
N GLU A 30 -25.38 38.52 60.62
CA GLU A 30 -24.17 38.99 59.93
C GLU A 30 -23.56 37.95 58.97
N ASN A 31 -23.78 36.65 59.16
CA ASN A 31 -23.25 35.61 58.28
C ASN A 31 -24.02 35.46 56.95
N ASP A 32 -25.31 35.78 56.91
CA ASP A 32 -26.11 35.64 55.71
C ASP A 32 -25.77 36.69 54.65
N GLU A 33 -25.35 37.88 55.02
CA GLU A 33 -24.94 38.93 54.11
C GLU A 33 -23.62 38.58 53.41
N ILE A 34 -22.66 38.00 54.17
CA ILE A 34 -21.37 37.54 53.64
C ILE A 34 -21.57 36.36 52.67
N ILE A 35 -22.45 35.40 53.00
CA ILE A 35 -22.77 34.26 52.16
C ILE A 35 -23.45 34.73 50.85
N GLY A 36 -24.36 35.70 50.95
CA GLY A 36 -25.02 36.29 49.77
C GLY A 36 -24.04 36.98 48.82
N VAL A 37 -23.10 37.77 49.36
CA VAL A 37 -22.05 38.46 48.56
C VAL A 37 -21.09 37.47 47.94
N MET A 38 -20.68 36.39 48.63
CA MET A 38 -19.83 35.34 48.10
C MET A 38 -20.55 34.54 47.00
N LEU A 39 -21.80 34.19 47.18
CA LEU A 39 -22.62 33.50 46.17
C LEU A 39 -22.75 34.36 44.90
N GLN A 40 -23.04 35.64 45.05
CA GLN A 40 -23.16 36.57 43.94
C GLN A 40 -21.83 36.72 43.16
N ARG A 41 -20.71 36.82 43.88
CA ARG A 41 -19.35 36.86 43.23
C ARG A 41 -19.02 35.58 42.55
N SER A 42 -19.36 34.41 43.09
CA SER A 42 -19.18 33.11 42.49
C SER A 42 -19.98 32.94 41.22
N LEU A 43 -21.28 33.37 41.21
CA LEU A 43 -22.14 33.37 40.03
C LEU A 43 -21.61 34.28 38.92
N VAL A 44 -21.12 35.49 39.29
CA VAL A 44 -20.50 36.41 38.32
C VAL A 44 -19.21 35.75 37.71
N PHE A 45 -18.40 35.09 38.54
CA PHE A 45 -17.19 34.43 38.09
C PHE A 45 -17.51 33.24 37.12
N ILE A 46 -18.51 32.43 37.46
CA ILE A 46 -18.99 31.33 36.60
C ILE A 46 -19.52 31.87 35.28
N PHE A 47 -20.31 32.98 35.34
CA PHE A 47 -20.83 33.63 34.14
C PHE A 47 -19.70 34.13 33.23
N VAL A 48 -18.68 34.79 33.81
CA VAL A 48 -17.50 35.27 33.05
C VAL A 48 -16.74 34.08 32.41
N LEU A 49 -16.53 32.98 33.14
CA LEU A 49 -15.91 31.78 32.59
C LEU A 49 -16.76 31.18 31.45
N ALA A 50 -18.07 31.15 31.60
CA ALA A 50 -18.96 30.66 30.53
C ALA A 50 -18.88 31.54 29.28
N VAL A 51 -18.86 32.87 29.44
CA VAL A 51 -18.71 33.81 28.31
C VAL A 51 -17.32 33.65 27.63
N VAL A 52 -16.23 33.52 28.42
CA VAL A 52 -14.91 33.29 27.87
C VAL A 52 -14.84 31.94 27.15
N GLY A 53 -15.45 30.90 27.69
CA GLY A 53 -15.56 29.58 27.04
C GLY A 53 -16.31 29.62 25.70
N VAL A 54 -17.45 30.35 25.67
CA VAL A 54 -18.19 30.55 24.42
C VAL A 54 -17.40 31.35 23.39
N LEU A 55 -16.73 32.41 23.82
CA LEU A 55 -15.88 33.22 22.92
C LEU A 55 -14.70 32.40 22.38
N ALA A 56 -14.04 31.60 23.23
CA ALA A 56 -12.96 30.71 22.78
C ALA A 56 -13.49 29.64 21.81
N TYR A 57 -14.66 29.06 22.09
CA TYR A 57 -15.30 28.09 21.22
C TYR A 57 -15.66 28.69 19.86
N VAL A 58 -16.26 29.89 19.84
CA VAL A 58 -16.59 30.61 18.60
C VAL A 58 -15.31 30.99 17.83
N PHE A 59 -14.22 31.34 18.53
CA PHE A 59 -12.93 31.66 17.89
C PHE A 59 -12.32 30.42 17.27
N VAL A 60 -12.31 29.29 17.97
CA VAL A 60 -11.81 28.00 17.44
C VAL A 60 -12.64 27.51 16.25
N ILE A 61 -13.97 27.63 16.33
CA ILE A 61 -14.84 27.28 15.18
C ILE A 61 -14.60 28.20 13.99
N ARG A 62 -14.40 29.51 14.20
CA ARG A 62 -14.09 30.45 13.11
C ARG A 62 -12.73 30.18 12.47
N GLU A 63 -11.70 29.81 13.26
CA GLU A 63 -10.43 29.39 12.68
C GLU A 63 -10.57 28.07 11.90
N ALA A 64 -11.31 27.08 12.45
CA ALA A 64 -11.58 25.85 11.73
C ALA A 64 -12.44 26.05 10.45
N GLU A 65 -13.38 26.98 10.46
CA GLU A 65 -14.14 27.35 9.25
C GLU A 65 -13.32 28.17 8.24
N GLN A 66 -12.27 28.88 8.67
CA GLN A 66 -11.33 29.56 7.77
C GLN A 66 -10.30 28.62 7.14
N GLU A 67 -9.89 27.57 7.84
CA GLU A 67 -9.08 26.49 7.25
C GLU A 67 -9.89 25.60 6.31
N VAL A 68 -11.19 25.46 6.50
CA VAL A 68 -12.11 24.72 5.62
C VAL A 68 -12.69 25.60 4.50
N ALA A 69 -12.43 26.90 4.47
CA ALA A 69 -12.49 27.65 3.23
C ALA A 69 -11.30 27.21 2.34
N ILE A 70 -11.25 25.92 2.00
CA ILE A 70 -10.67 25.44 0.77
C ILE A 70 -11.19 26.39 -0.28
N THR A 71 -10.32 27.22 -0.80
CA THR A 71 -10.52 27.96 -2.04
C THR A 71 -11.18 26.91 -2.94
N GLN A 72 -12.47 27.01 -3.18
CA GLN A 72 -13.05 26.44 -4.38
C GLN A 72 -12.30 27.14 -5.47
N THR A 73 -11.14 26.59 -5.84
CA THR A 73 -10.56 26.85 -7.14
C THR A 73 -11.73 26.52 -8.02
N GLU A 74 -12.36 27.56 -8.60
CA GLU A 74 -13.39 27.37 -9.61
C GLU A 74 -12.81 26.27 -10.47
N ARG A 75 -13.40 25.08 -10.38
CA ARG A 75 -13.16 24.02 -11.33
C ARG A 75 -13.43 24.73 -12.65
N LYS A 76 -12.36 25.18 -13.31
CA LYS A 76 -12.48 25.57 -14.69
C LYS A 76 -13.18 24.37 -15.27
N GLU A 77 -14.48 24.53 -15.59
CA GLU A 77 -15.15 23.53 -16.40
C GLU A 77 -14.13 23.25 -17.48
N VAL A 78 -13.55 22.07 -17.43
CA VAL A 78 -12.88 21.52 -18.60
C VAL A 78 -13.99 21.60 -19.60
N GLN A 79 -13.98 22.66 -20.44
CA GLN A 79 -14.84 22.67 -21.59
C GLN A 79 -14.45 21.40 -22.31
N THR A 80 -15.18 20.35 -21.99
CA THR A 80 -15.26 19.20 -22.89
C THR A 80 -15.56 19.87 -24.21
N ARG A 81 -14.51 19.99 -25.03
CA ARG A 81 -14.65 20.46 -26.39
C ARG A 81 -15.75 19.58 -26.91
N ASN A 82 -16.97 20.13 -26.92
CA ASN A 82 -18.05 19.48 -27.62
C ASN A 82 -17.48 19.30 -29.03
N LEU A 83 -16.99 18.09 -29.30
CA LEU A 83 -16.77 17.59 -30.65
C LEU A 83 -18.18 17.40 -31.27
N GLY A 84 -19.09 18.33 -30.89
CA GLY A 84 -20.45 18.35 -31.30
C GLY A 84 -20.57 19.13 -32.54
N GLU A 85 -21.38 18.63 -33.44
CA GLU A 85 -22.13 19.36 -34.45
C GLU A 85 -21.38 20.53 -35.13
N GLY A 86 -20.09 20.32 -35.45
CA GLY A 86 -19.39 21.10 -36.46
C GLY A 86 -19.81 20.55 -37.81
N GLU A 87 -20.35 21.45 -38.61
CA GLU A 87 -20.69 21.25 -40.03
C GLU A 87 -19.70 20.27 -40.68
N GLY A 88 -20.18 19.07 -41.10
CA GLY A 88 -19.70 18.24 -42.19
C GLY A 88 -18.18 18.13 -42.44
N GLY A 89 -17.32 18.09 -41.42
CA GLY A 89 -15.96 17.59 -41.60
C GLY A 89 -16.04 16.05 -41.54
N ASP A 90 -15.55 15.37 -42.58
CA ASP A 90 -15.40 13.92 -42.62
C ASP A 90 -14.69 13.46 -41.34
N VAL A 91 -15.47 13.03 -40.36
CA VAL A 91 -14.91 12.30 -39.21
C VAL A 91 -14.37 11.01 -39.79
N ALA A 92 -13.05 10.86 -39.82
CA ALA A 92 -12.44 9.63 -40.27
C ALA A 92 -13.13 8.45 -39.53
N PRO A 93 -13.63 7.46 -40.24
CA PRO A 93 -14.31 6.34 -39.57
C PRO A 93 -13.34 5.71 -38.54
N ILE A 94 -13.82 5.50 -37.32
CA ILE A 94 -13.04 4.79 -36.30
C ILE A 94 -12.67 3.43 -36.90
N PRO A 95 -11.40 3.09 -37.07
CA PRO A 95 -10.99 1.83 -37.66
C PRO A 95 -11.57 0.69 -36.80
N ASN A 96 -12.19 -0.28 -37.49
CA ASN A 96 -12.62 -1.49 -36.81
C ASN A 96 -11.40 -2.36 -36.55
N ILE A 97 -10.86 -2.28 -35.34
CA ILE A 97 -9.71 -3.09 -34.88
C ILE A 97 -10.28 -4.44 -34.45
N THR A 98 -9.95 -5.49 -35.15
CA THR A 98 -10.31 -6.87 -34.81
C THR A 98 -9.11 -7.58 -34.20
N PHE A 99 -9.34 -8.27 -33.07
CA PHE A 99 -8.35 -9.16 -32.47
C PHE A 99 -8.67 -10.59 -32.87
N THR A 100 -7.65 -11.36 -33.19
CA THR A 100 -7.75 -12.78 -33.53
C THR A 100 -6.91 -13.57 -32.55
N ASP A 101 -7.47 -14.60 -31.93
CA ASP A 101 -6.72 -15.55 -31.11
C ASP A 101 -5.84 -16.40 -32.02
N ILE A 102 -4.53 -16.30 -31.81
CA ILE A 102 -3.50 -17.03 -32.55
C ILE A 102 -2.72 -17.99 -31.66
N THR A 103 -3.15 -18.23 -30.42
CA THR A 103 -2.43 -19.03 -29.42
C THR A 103 -2.01 -20.39 -29.97
N ASP A 104 -2.92 -21.14 -30.59
CA ASP A 104 -2.61 -22.46 -31.17
C ASP A 104 -1.61 -22.41 -32.34
N LEU A 105 -1.48 -21.26 -33.00
CA LEU A 105 -0.59 -21.08 -34.16
C LEU A 105 0.73 -20.45 -33.77
N SER A 106 0.80 -19.81 -32.61
CA SER A 106 1.93 -19.04 -32.15
C SER A 106 3.09 -19.90 -31.64
N GLY A 107 2.83 -21.13 -31.23
CA GLY A 107 3.82 -22.01 -30.59
C GLY A 107 3.99 -21.80 -29.09
N LEU A 108 3.26 -20.85 -28.49
CA LEU A 108 3.27 -20.61 -27.05
C LEU A 108 2.72 -21.83 -26.28
N GLN A 109 3.47 -22.32 -25.32
CA GLN A 109 3.10 -23.41 -24.41
C GLN A 109 3.49 -23.01 -23.00
N PHE A 110 2.53 -22.51 -22.23
CA PHE A 110 2.77 -22.05 -20.87
C PHE A 110 1.60 -22.46 -19.97
N ASP A 111 1.94 -23.17 -18.90
CA ASP A 111 1.02 -23.51 -17.83
C ASP A 111 1.43 -22.74 -16.58
N HIS A 112 0.56 -21.85 -16.11
CA HIS A 112 0.82 -21.08 -14.91
C HIS A 112 0.67 -21.97 -13.67
N GLU A 113 1.75 -22.13 -12.91
CA GLU A 113 1.75 -22.73 -11.58
C GLU A 113 1.44 -21.66 -10.52
N ASN A 114 0.39 -21.85 -9.74
CA ASN A 114 0.03 -20.92 -8.65
C ASN A 114 0.35 -21.47 -7.25
N GLY A 115 1.05 -22.57 -7.18
CA GLY A 115 1.45 -23.22 -5.93
C GLY A 115 0.37 -24.08 -5.26
N ALA A 116 -0.90 -24.05 -5.72
CA ALA A 116 -2.02 -24.66 -5.03
C ALA A 116 -1.87 -26.17 -4.85
N ARG A 117 -1.79 -26.61 -3.61
CA ARG A 117 -1.74 -28.05 -3.21
C ARG A 117 -2.84 -28.41 -2.20
N GLY A 118 -3.89 -27.57 -2.12
CA GLY A 118 -5.06 -27.77 -1.24
C GLY A 118 -4.99 -27.04 0.10
N GLU A 119 -3.91 -26.36 0.40
CA GLU A 119 -3.74 -25.58 1.64
C GLU A 119 -4.54 -24.29 1.66
N LYS A 120 -4.98 -23.80 0.50
CA LYS A 120 -5.76 -22.56 0.37
C LYS A 120 -5.03 -21.35 0.96
N LEU A 121 -3.83 -21.11 0.49
CA LEU A 121 -3.00 -19.98 0.87
C LEU A 121 -3.32 -18.76 -0.02
N LEU A 122 -3.32 -17.57 0.53
CA LEU A 122 -3.75 -16.37 -0.19
C LEU A 122 -2.97 -16.13 -1.49
N PRO A 123 -1.63 -16.34 -1.58
CA PRO A 123 -0.88 -16.15 -2.82
C PRO A 123 -1.38 -17.01 -4.00
N GLU A 124 -1.97 -18.18 -3.74
CA GLU A 124 -2.54 -19.06 -4.77
C GLU A 124 -3.67 -18.40 -5.58
N THR A 125 -4.20 -17.27 -5.10
CA THR A 125 -5.27 -16.50 -5.77
C THR A 125 -4.74 -15.44 -6.73
N MET A 126 -3.42 -15.24 -6.78
CA MET A 126 -2.75 -14.25 -7.63
C MET A 126 -2.22 -14.92 -8.91
N GLY A 127 -2.12 -14.14 -9.98
CA GLY A 127 -1.49 -14.56 -11.23
C GLY A 127 -0.07 -14.03 -11.36
N GLY A 128 0.71 -14.63 -12.23
CA GLY A 128 2.01 -14.11 -12.66
C GLY A 128 1.88 -12.95 -13.63
N GLY A 129 2.86 -12.06 -13.66
CA GLY A 129 2.96 -10.97 -14.62
C GLY A 129 3.43 -11.43 -16.00
N CYS A 130 3.39 -10.51 -16.96
CA CYS A 130 3.97 -10.70 -18.28
C CYS A 130 4.54 -9.38 -18.81
N ALA A 131 5.48 -9.47 -19.73
CA ALA A 131 6.01 -8.31 -20.45
C ALA A 131 6.24 -8.63 -21.92
N PHE A 132 6.17 -7.58 -22.74
CA PHE A 132 6.76 -7.57 -24.07
C PHE A 132 8.11 -6.85 -23.99
N LEU A 133 9.12 -7.40 -24.64
CA LEU A 133 10.46 -6.83 -24.72
C LEU A 133 11.13 -7.31 -25.99
N ASP A 134 12.14 -6.59 -26.45
CA ASP A 134 13.04 -7.01 -27.52
C ASP A 134 14.36 -7.40 -26.82
N TYR A 135 14.51 -8.68 -26.44
CA TYR A 135 15.62 -9.10 -25.58
C TYR A 135 16.95 -9.28 -26.33
N ASP A 136 16.89 -9.48 -27.65
CA ASP A 136 18.07 -9.72 -28.49
C ASP A 136 18.33 -8.64 -29.54
N ASN A 137 17.59 -7.52 -29.42
CA ASN A 137 17.71 -6.34 -30.28
C ASN A 137 17.50 -6.63 -31.78
N ASP A 138 16.63 -7.61 -32.11
CA ASP A 138 16.30 -7.95 -33.50
C ASP A 138 15.15 -7.12 -34.09
N GLY A 139 14.46 -6.33 -33.27
CA GLY A 139 13.36 -5.43 -33.62
C GLY A 139 11.96 -6.05 -33.50
N ASP A 140 11.86 -7.30 -33.10
CA ASP A 140 10.60 -8.00 -32.88
C ASP A 140 10.31 -8.09 -31.38
N GLN A 141 9.01 -8.04 -30.98
CA GLN A 141 8.65 -8.10 -29.57
C GLN A 141 8.53 -9.54 -29.09
N ASP A 142 9.32 -9.89 -28.10
CA ASP A 142 9.33 -11.16 -27.41
C ASP A 142 8.35 -11.15 -26.23
N ILE A 143 8.09 -12.31 -25.65
CA ILE A 143 7.14 -12.46 -24.56
C ILE A 143 7.82 -13.09 -23.35
N LEU A 144 7.82 -12.36 -22.21
CA LEU A 144 8.16 -12.88 -20.91
C LEU A 144 6.88 -13.24 -20.14
N LEU A 145 6.79 -14.46 -19.62
CA LEU A 145 5.72 -14.94 -18.77
C LEU A 145 6.28 -15.35 -17.40
N ILE A 146 5.82 -14.70 -16.36
CA ILE A 146 6.26 -14.97 -14.98
C ILE A 146 5.47 -16.14 -14.40
N ASN A 147 6.17 -17.07 -13.77
CA ASN A 147 5.59 -18.23 -13.12
C ASN A 147 5.82 -18.21 -11.62
N SER A 148 5.02 -18.97 -10.90
CA SER A 148 5.22 -19.23 -9.46
C SER A 148 5.74 -20.64 -9.24
N GLU A 149 5.99 -21.00 -7.99
CA GLU A 149 6.46 -22.31 -7.59
C GLU A 149 5.47 -23.02 -6.66
N PRO A 150 5.43 -24.35 -6.65
CA PRO A 150 4.53 -25.09 -5.78
C PRO A 150 4.93 -25.01 -4.31
N TRP A 151 3.93 -25.07 -3.42
CA TRP A 151 4.17 -25.16 -1.99
C TRP A 151 4.59 -26.58 -1.56
N GLY A 152 5.64 -26.66 -0.76
CA GLY A 152 6.05 -27.91 -0.11
C GLY A 152 6.76 -28.89 -1.02
N ASP A 153 6.66 -30.17 -0.69
CA ASP A 153 7.34 -31.25 -1.43
C ASP A 153 6.70 -31.42 -2.82
N VAL A 154 7.49 -31.25 -3.84
CA VAL A 154 7.09 -31.43 -5.25
C VAL A 154 7.42 -32.88 -5.65
N ASP A 155 6.56 -33.47 -6.45
CA ASP A 155 6.87 -34.75 -7.10
C ASP A 155 8.12 -34.55 -7.98
N PRO A 156 9.23 -35.26 -7.72
CA PRO A 156 10.48 -35.10 -8.47
C PRO A 156 10.35 -35.47 -9.96
N ASP A 157 9.27 -36.13 -10.34
CA ASP A 157 9.00 -36.49 -11.73
C ASP A 157 8.18 -35.39 -12.48
N MET A 158 7.72 -34.34 -11.78
CA MET A 158 7.07 -33.19 -12.43
C MET A 158 8.13 -32.21 -12.96
N PRO A 159 7.88 -31.61 -14.14
CA PRO A 159 8.76 -30.54 -14.63
C PRO A 159 8.76 -29.36 -13.65
N GLU A 160 9.92 -28.74 -13.48
CA GLU A 160 10.04 -27.52 -12.68
C GLU A 160 9.19 -26.38 -13.27
N ALA A 161 8.42 -25.72 -12.43
CA ALA A 161 7.68 -24.54 -12.83
C ALA A 161 8.65 -23.34 -12.81
N THR A 162 8.97 -22.81 -13.98
CA THR A 162 9.86 -21.66 -14.16
C THR A 162 9.19 -20.59 -15.01
N SER A 163 9.63 -19.36 -14.86
CA SER A 163 9.28 -18.28 -15.80
C SER A 163 9.77 -18.63 -17.21
N LYS A 164 9.13 -18.07 -18.23
CA LYS A 164 9.39 -18.39 -19.65
C LYS A 164 9.65 -17.15 -20.46
N LEU A 165 10.70 -17.20 -21.28
CA LEU A 165 10.95 -16.24 -22.34
C LEU A 165 10.72 -16.90 -23.70
N TYR A 166 9.91 -16.27 -24.53
CA TYR A 166 9.59 -16.73 -25.86
C TYR A 166 10.08 -15.73 -26.90
N GLN A 167 11.04 -16.16 -27.72
CA GLN A 167 11.55 -15.39 -28.84
C GLN A 167 10.54 -15.37 -30.00
N ASN A 168 10.27 -14.19 -30.55
CA ASN A 168 9.45 -13.96 -31.73
C ASN A 168 10.27 -14.12 -33.01
N ASP A 169 9.71 -14.71 -34.07
CA ASP A 169 10.35 -14.81 -35.38
C ASP A 169 9.93 -13.67 -36.35
N GLY A 170 9.32 -12.61 -35.84
CA GLY A 170 8.77 -11.51 -36.64
C GLY A 170 7.52 -11.85 -37.44
N GLN A 171 7.01 -13.09 -37.34
CA GLN A 171 5.79 -13.55 -38.02
C GLN A 171 4.72 -14.02 -37.02
N GLY A 172 4.89 -13.75 -35.73
CA GLY A 172 3.98 -14.15 -34.66
C GLY A 172 4.11 -15.60 -34.25
N ARG A 173 5.27 -16.21 -34.48
CA ARG A 173 5.64 -17.53 -33.94
C ARG A 173 6.69 -17.37 -32.86
N TYR A 174 6.51 -18.08 -31.77
CA TYR A 174 7.31 -17.97 -30.58
C TYR A 174 8.03 -19.29 -30.26
N THR A 175 9.26 -19.18 -29.85
CA THR A 175 10.11 -20.32 -29.44
C THR A 175 10.56 -20.12 -28.01
N ASP A 176 10.40 -21.11 -27.12
CA ASP A 176 10.92 -21.07 -25.74
C ASP A 176 12.46 -21.03 -25.76
N VAL A 177 13.02 -19.92 -25.27
CA VAL A 177 14.48 -19.67 -25.17
C VAL A 177 14.94 -19.52 -23.72
N SER A 178 14.09 -19.86 -22.76
CA SER A 178 14.33 -19.62 -21.32
C SER A 178 15.62 -20.26 -20.82
N GLU A 179 15.93 -21.50 -21.24
CA GLU A 179 17.14 -22.19 -20.80
C GLU A 179 18.41 -21.57 -21.42
N GLN A 180 18.34 -21.21 -22.71
CA GLN A 180 19.48 -20.63 -23.43
C GLN A 180 19.85 -19.23 -22.91
N THR A 181 18.85 -18.47 -22.47
CA THR A 181 18.99 -17.09 -21.98
C THR A 181 19.22 -17.00 -20.47
N GLY A 182 19.11 -18.12 -19.73
CA GLY A 182 19.27 -18.13 -18.28
C GLY A 182 18.02 -17.69 -17.50
N LEU A 183 16.84 -17.63 -18.15
CA LEU A 183 15.56 -17.24 -17.53
C LEU A 183 14.74 -18.41 -16.97
N ASN A 184 15.24 -19.63 -16.97
CA ASN A 184 14.59 -20.77 -16.33
C ASN A 184 14.71 -20.72 -14.80
N ILE A 185 14.30 -19.60 -14.21
CA ILE A 185 14.42 -19.31 -12.78
C ILE A 185 13.19 -19.80 -12.03
N GLN A 186 13.43 -20.54 -10.95
CA GLN A 186 12.40 -20.99 -10.02
C GLN A 186 12.24 -19.96 -8.90
N MET A 187 11.04 -19.42 -8.77
CA MET A 187 10.65 -18.44 -7.74
C MET A 187 9.14 -18.30 -7.69
N TYR A 188 8.60 -17.80 -6.60
CA TYR A 188 7.18 -17.42 -6.54
C TYR A 188 7.00 -16.02 -7.15
N GLY A 189 7.11 -15.95 -8.48
CA GLY A 189 7.04 -14.69 -9.22
C GLY A 189 5.65 -14.09 -9.23
N MET A 190 5.56 -12.76 -9.15
CA MET A 190 4.30 -12.00 -9.11
C MET A 190 4.17 -11.03 -10.27
N GLY A 191 5.13 -10.16 -10.48
CA GLY A 191 5.14 -9.15 -11.54
C GLY A 191 6.50 -9.02 -12.18
N CYS A 192 6.58 -8.21 -13.24
CA CYS A 192 7.86 -7.83 -13.84
C CYS A 192 7.80 -6.42 -14.41
N ALA A 193 8.97 -5.81 -14.52
CA ALA A 193 9.20 -4.58 -15.26
C ALA A 193 10.48 -4.74 -16.09
N VAL A 194 10.45 -4.24 -17.32
CA VAL A 194 11.56 -4.35 -18.28
C VAL A 194 12.04 -2.97 -18.68
N ALA A 195 13.34 -2.75 -18.68
CA ALA A 195 13.99 -1.51 -19.10
C ALA A 195 15.51 -1.74 -19.25
N ASP A 196 16.18 -0.87 -19.95
CA ASP A 196 17.64 -0.73 -19.95
C ASP A 196 18.02 0.09 -18.70
N TYR A 197 18.27 -0.59 -17.55
CA TYR A 197 18.49 0.10 -16.27
C TYR A 197 19.91 0.60 -16.08
N ASP A 198 20.90 0.02 -16.79
CA ASP A 198 22.30 0.40 -16.71
C ASP A 198 22.81 1.16 -17.95
N ASN A 199 21.89 1.53 -18.85
CA ASN A 199 22.13 2.32 -20.05
C ASN A 199 23.16 1.69 -21.02
N ASP A 200 23.21 0.34 -21.08
CA ASP A 200 24.13 -0.38 -21.98
C ASP A 200 23.51 -0.70 -23.36
N GLY A 201 22.20 -0.48 -23.52
CA GLY A 201 21.45 -0.66 -24.76
C GLY A 201 20.71 -1.99 -24.85
N ASP A 202 20.85 -2.88 -23.87
CA ASP A 202 20.13 -4.14 -23.77
C ASP A 202 18.95 -4.00 -22.76
N VAL A 203 17.83 -4.67 -23.00
CA VAL A 203 16.67 -4.57 -22.09
C VAL A 203 16.79 -5.58 -20.96
N ASP A 204 16.82 -5.09 -19.72
CA ASP A 204 16.92 -5.86 -18.49
C ASP A 204 15.54 -6.21 -17.91
N ILE A 205 15.53 -7.12 -16.93
CA ILE A 205 14.30 -7.61 -16.31
C ILE A 205 14.40 -7.50 -14.78
N PHE A 206 13.44 -6.80 -14.17
CA PHE A 206 13.16 -6.93 -12.75
C PHE A 206 11.92 -7.81 -12.54
N ILE A 207 12.01 -8.80 -11.64
CA ILE A 207 10.91 -9.69 -11.27
C ILE A 207 10.59 -9.50 -9.78
N SER A 208 9.37 -9.05 -9.50
CA SER A 208 8.84 -9.01 -8.14
C SER A 208 8.28 -10.38 -7.72
N ALA A 209 8.39 -10.71 -6.43
CA ALA A 209 8.06 -12.03 -5.93
C ALA A 209 7.46 -12.02 -4.52
N LEU A 210 6.85 -13.13 -4.16
CA LEU A 210 6.73 -13.52 -2.76
C LEU A 210 8.06 -14.13 -2.33
N GLY A 211 8.76 -13.45 -1.44
CA GLY A 211 10.17 -13.70 -1.13
C GLY A 211 11.11 -12.75 -1.88
N ALA A 212 12.31 -13.20 -2.17
CA ALA A 212 13.33 -12.36 -2.80
C ALA A 212 13.00 -12.01 -4.25
N ASN A 213 12.98 -10.72 -4.57
CA ASN A 213 12.92 -10.22 -5.94
C ASN A 213 14.20 -10.59 -6.74
N ARG A 214 14.15 -10.41 -8.06
CA ARG A 214 15.32 -10.62 -8.95
C ARG A 214 15.51 -9.43 -9.87
N LEU A 215 16.76 -9.00 -10.02
CA LEU A 215 17.21 -8.12 -11.11
C LEU A 215 18.14 -8.92 -12.02
N LEU A 216 17.76 -9.03 -13.26
CA LEU A 216 18.45 -9.81 -14.28
C LEU A 216 18.93 -8.86 -15.35
N ARG A 217 20.25 -8.64 -15.40
CA ARG A 217 20.88 -7.84 -16.43
C ARG A 217 21.03 -8.66 -17.70
N ASN A 218 20.71 -8.07 -18.82
CA ASN A 218 20.87 -8.65 -20.13
C ASN A 218 22.29 -8.37 -20.69
N ASP A 219 23.07 -9.39 -20.89
CA ASP A 219 24.39 -9.28 -21.53
C ASP A 219 24.29 -9.86 -22.96
N ASN A 220 23.79 -9.08 -23.92
CA ASN A 220 23.59 -9.48 -25.32
C ASN A 220 22.75 -10.77 -25.48
N GLY A 221 21.57 -10.80 -24.88
CA GLY A 221 20.61 -11.91 -24.99
C GLY A 221 20.81 -13.01 -23.93
N VAL A 222 21.70 -12.83 -22.96
CA VAL A 222 21.92 -13.76 -21.85
C VAL A 222 21.75 -13.01 -20.53
N PHE A 223 20.79 -13.44 -19.71
CA PHE A 223 20.49 -12.79 -18.45
C PHE A 223 21.38 -13.27 -17.31
N VAL A 224 21.92 -12.32 -16.56
CA VAL A 224 22.80 -12.53 -15.41
C VAL A 224 22.16 -11.94 -14.16
N ASP A 225 22.00 -12.74 -13.10
CA ASP A 225 21.47 -12.27 -11.84
C ASP A 225 22.40 -11.24 -11.18
N GLN A 226 21.91 -10.00 -11.08
CA GLN A 226 22.61 -8.86 -10.47
C GLN A 226 22.00 -8.44 -9.13
N THR A 227 21.03 -9.18 -8.61
CA THR A 227 20.22 -8.80 -7.42
C THR A 227 21.08 -8.37 -6.23
N GLU A 228 22.09 -9.17 -5.86
CA GLU A 228 22.99 -8.81 -4.75
C GLU A 228 23.94 -7.66 -5.11
N MET A 229 24.46 -7.68 -6.34
CA MET A 229 25.45 -6.69 -6.79
C MET A 229 24.85 -5.30 -6.94
N SER A 230 23.55 -5.22 -7.31
CA SER A 230 22.84 -3.95 -7.44
C SER A 230 22.36 -3.37 -6.10
N GLY A 231 22.48 -4.09 -4.98
CA GLY A 231 21.99 -3.65 -3.70
C GLY A 231 20.53 -4.03 -3.41
N LEU A 232 19.87 -4.73 -4.32
CA LEU A 232 18.50 -5.24 -4.16
C LEU A 232 18.45 -6.54 -3.33
N SER A 233 19.18 -6.62 -2.23
CA SER A 233 19.12 -7.80 -1.35
C SER A 233 17.70 -7.94 -0.80
N GLY A 234 16.91 -8.78 -1.46
CA GLY A 234 15.49 -8.94 -1.16
C GLY A 234 15.26 -9.50 0.23
N ASP A 235 14.31 -8.90 0.93
CA ASP A 235 13.72 -9.48 2.13
C ASP A 235 12.96 -10.77 1.73
N THR A 236 13.40 -11.89 2.24
CA THR A 236 12.79 -13.21 1.97
C THR A 236 11.35 -13.33 2.51
N ASP A 237 10.94 -12.40 3.37
CA ASP A 237 9.61 -12.37 3.97
C ASP A 237 8.69 -11.32 3.32
N SER A 238 9.14 -10.66 2.23
CA SER A 238 8.35 -9.67 1.51
C SER A 238 7.38 -10.31 0.53
N TRP A 239 6.29 -9.59 0.25
CA TRP A 239 5.38 -9.91 -0.83
C TRP A 239 5.29 -8.72 -1.77
N SER A 240 6.20 -8.71 -2.75
CA SER A 240 6.21 -7.72 -3.83
C SER A 240 5.22 -8.12 -4.92
N THR A 241 4.57 -7.15 -5.55
CA THR A 241 3.53 -7.38 -6.58
C THR A 241 3.89 -6.71 -7.89
N SER A 242 3.43 -5.50 -8.15
CA SER A 242 3.78 -4.74 -9.35
C SER A 242 5.05 -3.93 -9.13
N CYS A 243 5.73 -3.58 -10.21
CA CYS A 243 6.89 -2.72 -10.19
C CYS A 243 6.91 -1.82 -11.43
N ALA A 244 7.65 -0.72 -11.37
CA ALA A 244 7.82 0.17 -12.51
C ALA A 244 9.19 0.84 -12.48
N TRP A 245 9.81 0.92 -13.64
CA TRP A 245 10.97 1.76 -13.91
C TRP A 245 10.51 3.16 -14.32
N PHE A 246 11.19 4.19 -13.84
CA PHE A 246 10.92 5.58 -14.21
C PHE A 246 12.10 6.47 -13.85
N ASP A 247 12.29 7.57 -14.55
CA ASP A 247 13.32 8.57 -14.26
C ASP A 247 12.69 9.63 -13.32
N MET A 248 13.06 9.57 -12.05
CA MET A 248 12.45 10.37 -10.98
C MET A 248 12.91 11.83 -11.00
N GLU A 249 14.18 12.07 -11.34
CA GLU A 249 14.82 13.40 -11.36
C GLU A 249 15.16 13.93 -12.75
N ASN A 250 14.82 13.23 -13.82
CA ASN A 250 15.14 13.54 -15.20
C ASN A 250 16.66 13.61 -15.46
N ASP A 251 17.43 12.69 -14.88
CA ASP A 251 18.88 12.59 -15.07
C ASP A 251 19.28 11.56 -16.14
N GLY A 252 18.33 10.73 -16.58
CA GLY A 252 18.48 9.71 -17.59
C GLY A 252 18.74 8.32 -17.06
N ASP A 253 18.92 8.15 -15.74
CA ASP A 253 19.01 6.87 -15.09
C ASP A 253 17.62 6.42 -14.60
N LEU A 254 17.27 5.14 -14.78
CA LEU A 254 15.92 4.66 -14.41
C LEU A 254 15.90 4.16 -12.98
N ASP A 255 15.04 4.74 -12.17
CA ASP A 255 14.73 4.36 -10.80
C ASP A 255 13.67 3.26 -10.75
N LEU A 256 13.59 2.55 -9.62
CA LEU A 256 12.69 1.43 -9.47
C LEU A 256 11.71 1.62 -8.32
N PHE A 257 10.41 1.64 -8.62
CA PHE A 257 9.36 1.52 -7.60
C PHE A 257 8.84 0.08 -7.54
N VAL A 258 8.76 -0.48 -6.32
CA VAL A 258 8.25 -1.84 -6.07
C VAL A 258 7.07 -1.78 -5.11
N CYS A 259 5.91 -2.22 -5.57
CA CYS A 259 4.72 -2.37 -4.75
C CYS A 259 4.86 -3.53 -3.77
N SER A 260 4.55 -3.29 -2.49
CA SER A 260 4.43 -4.36 -1.48
C SER A 260 2.98 -4.50 -1.03
N TYR A 261 2.52 -5.75 -0.89
CA TYR A 261 1.11 -6.04 -0.65
C TYR A 261 0.78 -6.10 0.85
N ILE A 262 1.02 -7.21 1.48
CA ILE A 262 0.66 -7.47 2.87
C ILE A 262 1.81 -8.14 3.61
N THR A 263 1.82 -8.01 4.93
CA THR A 263 2.67 -8.84 5.79
C THR A 263 2.09 -10.26 5.82
N TRP A 264 2.75 -11.18 5.14
CA TRP A 264 2.28 -12.55 4.98
C TRP A 264 3.36 -13.56 5.31
N SER A 265 2.95 -14.65 5.91
CA SER A 265 3.67 -15.93 5.92
C SER A 265 2.65 -17.05 5.92
N LYS A 266 3.10 -18.25 5.56
CA LYS A 266 2.25 -19.46 5.59
C LYS A 266 1.64 -19.68 6.99
N GLU A 267 2.42 -19.44 8.04
CA GLU A 267 1.99 -19.59 9.44
C GLU A 267 0.91 -18.58 9.81
N ILE A 268 1.07 -17.32 9.39
CA ILE A 268 0.07 -16.25 9.60
C ILE A 268 -1.24 -16.66 8.90
N ASP A 269 -1.18 -17.04 7.63
CA ASP A 269 -2.34 -17.41 6.82
C ASP A 269 -3.08 -18.63 7.42
N VAL A 270 -2.35 -19.68 7.77
CA VAL A 270 -2.94 -20.88 8.39
C VAL A 270 -3.57 -20.53 9.74
N SER A 271 -2.94 -19.67 10.55
CA SER A 271 -3.43 -19.27 11.88
C SER A 271 -4.75 -18.52 11.84
N GLN A 272 -5.09 -17.84 10.72
CA GLN A 272 -6.37 -17.14 10.53
C GLN A 272 -7.58 -18.08 10.59
N GLY A 273 -7.39 -19.36 10.28
CA GLY A 273 -8.40 -20.40 10.45
C GLY A 273 -9.65 -20.25 9.57
N PHE A 274 -9.55 -19.56 8.43
CA PHE A 274 -10.68 -19.39 7.53
C PHE A 274 -11.25 -20.72 7.05
N SER A 275 -12.56 -20.87 7.17
CA SER A 275 -13.25 -22.11 6.79
C SER A 275 -14.69 -21.83 6.32
N LEU A 276 -15.18 -22.67 5.42
CA LEU A 276 -16.57 -22.70 4.99
C LEU A 276 -17.24 -23.97 5.49
N VAL A 277 -18.47 -23.83 5.99
CA VAL A 277 -19.25 -24.94 6.50
C VAL A 277 -19.44 -26.00 5.41
N GLY A 278 -19.03 -27.23 5.67
CA GLY A 278 -19.15 -28.35 4.75
C GLY A 278 -18.04 -28.44 3.68
N VAL A 279 -17.13 -27.46 3.60
CA VAL A 279 -16.02 -27.45 2.64
C VAL A 279 -14.66 -27.57 3.33
N GLY A 280 -14.54 -27.08 4.57
CA GLY A 280 -13.27 -27.02 5.30
C GLY A 280 -12.54 -25.70 5.08
N ARG A 281 -11.20 -25.73 5.03
CA ARG A 281 -10.38 -24.53 4.86
C ARG A 281 -10.74 -23.77 3.57
N ALA A 282 -10.75 -22.45 3.66
CA ALA A 282 -11.02 -21.53 2.56
C ALA A 282 -9.94 -20.42 2.52
N TYR A 283 -9.81 -19.75 1.39
CA TYR A 283 -8.98 -18.57 1.27
C TYR A 283 -9.47 -17.45 2.19
N GLY A 284 -8.55 -16.76 2.86
CA GLY A 284 -8.84 -15.63 3.71
C GLY A 284 -8.97 -14.33 2.92
N PRO A 285 -9.71 -13.32 3.43
CA PRO A 285 -9.73 -12.00 2.81
C PRO A 285 -8.47 -11.21 3.18
N PRO A 286 -7.96 -10.38 2.28
CA PRO A 286 -6.76 -9.56 2.52
C PRO A 286 -6.91 -8.55 3.67
N THR A 287 -8.16 -8.24 4.08
CA THR A 287 -8.45 -7.36 5.23
C THR A 287 -7.95 -7.91 6.56
N SER A 288 -7.67 -9.21 6.64
CA SER A 288 -7.18 -9.86 7.87
C SER A 288 -5.66 -9.79 8.04
N PHE A 289 -4.95 -9.27 7.07
CA PHE A 289 -3.50 -9.13 7.09
C PHE A 289 -3.10 -7.67 7.21
N GLY A 290 -1.95 -7.41 7.86
CA GLY A 290 -1.35 -6.08 7.91
C GLY A 290 -0.85 -5.63 6.53
N GLY A 291 -0.79 -4.32 6.29
CA GLY A 291 -0.17 -3.77 5.10
C GLY A 291 1.36 -3.87 5.14
N SER A 292 2.00 -3.57 4.02
CA SER A 292 3.46 -3.50 3.88
C SER A 292 3.87 -2.18 3.23
N PHE A 293 5.12 -1.76 3.46
CA PHE A 293 5.68 -0.58 2.81
C PHE A 293 6.20 -0.95 1.43
N SER A 294 5.77 -0.20 0.43
CA SER A 294 6.38 -0.21 -0.91
C SER A 294 7.80 0.37 -0.85
N GLN A 295 8.60 0.06 -1.84
CA GLN A 295 10.01 0.42 -1.91
C GLN A 295 10.28 1.32 -3.12
N LEU A 296 11.17 2.27 -2.95
CA LEU A 296 11.69 3.13 -4.01
C LEU A 296 13.22 3.07 -3.96
N TYR A 297 13.80 2.72 -5.08
CA TYR A 297 15.25 2.60 -5.25
C TYR A 297 15.73 3.65 -6.24
N GLU A 298 16.66 4.50 -5.82
CA GLU A 298 17.39 5.43 -6.68
C GLU A 298 18.51 4.68 -7.43
N ASN A 299 18.58 4.85 -8.73
CA ASN A 299 19.68 4.36 -9.55
C ASN A 299 20.87 5.32 -9.45
N LYS A 300 22.05 4.77 -9.19
CA LYS A 300 23.28 5.57 -9.05
C LYS A 300 24.06 5.73 -10.36
N GLY A 301 23.52 5.24 -11.48
CA GLY A 301 24.20 5.29 -12.79
C GLY A 301 25.46 4.45 -12.91
N ASP A 302 25.73 3.59 -11.92
CA ASP A 302 26.87 2.67 -11.90
C ASP A 302 26.46 1.18 -11.81
N GLY A 303 25.15 0.90 -12.03
CA GLY A 303 24.54 -0.42 -11.91
C GLY A 303 24.12 -0.78 -10.50
N THR A 304 24.22 0.16 -9.54
CA THR A 304 23.73 -0.01 -8.16
C THR A 304 22.48 0.81 -7.88
N LEU A 305 21.64 0.28 -6.99
CA LEU A 305 20.37 0.86 -6.57
C LEU A 305 20.38 1.10 -5.06
N GLU A 306 19.99 2.28 -4.60
CA GLU A 306 19.93 2.64 -3.19
C GLU A 306 18.47 2.75 -2.73
N ASP A 307 18.08 2.04 -1.67
CA ASP A 307 16.74 2.18 -1.07
C ASP A 307 16.58 3.55 -0.41
N ILE A 308 15.78 4.41 -1.02
CA ILE A 308 15.44 5.75 -0.55
C ILE A 308 14.01 5.87 -0.01
N SER A 309 13.29 4.77 0.13
CA SER A 309 11.85 4.71 0.44
C SER A 309 11.43 5.59 1.61
N GLN A 310 12.19 5.56 2.71
CA GLN A 310 11.89 6.35 3.90
C GLN A 310 12.18 7.83 3.68
N GLN A 311 13.33 8.16 3.10
CA GLN A 311 13.72 9.56 2.86
C GLN A 311 12.89 10.22 1.77
N ALA A 312 12.46 9.44 0.77
CA ALA A 312 11.57 9.89 -0.29
C ALA A 312 10.12 10.12 0.18
N GLY A 313 9.75 9.68 1.39
CA GLY A 313 8.41 9.93 1.94
C GLY A 313 7.32 9.02 1.38
N ILE A 314 7.67 7.91 0.69
CA ILE A 314 6.66 7.00 0.12
C ILE A 314 6.10 6.00 1.14
N GLN A 315 6.66 5.92 2.34
CA GLN A 315 6.23 5.01 3.41
C GLN A 315 5.03 5.58 4.18
N VAL A 316 3.82 5.25 3.75
CA VAL A 316 2.58 5.73 4.37
C VAL A 316 2.24 4.93 5.62
N THR A 317 2.24 5.61 6.78
CA THR A 317 1.95 5.01 8.09
C THR A 317 0.51 5.23 8.54
N ASN A 318 0.03 4.36 9.43
CA ASN A 318 -1.23 4.57 10.13
C ASN A 318 -1.10 5.73 11.13
N LYS A 319 -2.03 6.71 11.06
CA LYS A 319 -2.03 7.88 11.96
C LYS A 319 -2.17 7.52 13.44
N ASP A 320 -2.84 6.41 13.74
CA ASP A 320 -3.11 5.95 15.10
C ASP A 320 -2.06 4.95 15.63
N GLN A 321 -1.19 4.45 14.74
CA GLN A 321 -0.17 3.44 15.06
C GLN A 321 1.11 3.75 14.27
N GLU A 322 2.02 4.46 14.90
CA GLU A 322 3.31 4.82 14.31
C GLU A 322 4.10 3.57 13.89
N GLY A 323 4.68 3.60 12.69
CA GLY A 323 5.46 2.50 12.14
C GLY A 323 4.65 1.35 11.52
N VAL A 324 3.31 1.42 11.55
CA VAL A 324 2.45 0.42 10.88
C VAL A 324 2.10 0.89 9.47
N ALA A 325 2.45 0.07 8.48
CA ALA A 325 2.13 0.36 7.08
C ALA A 325 0.62 0.35 6.82
N VAL A 326 0.15 1.29 6.01
CA VAL A 326 -1.25 1.33 5.52
C VAL A 326 -1.37 0.61 4.18
N GLY A 327 -0.34 0.68 3.32
CA GLY A 327 -0.39 0.20 1.94
C GLY A 327 -0.65 -1.29 1.81
N LYS A 328 -1.41 -1.66 0.79
CA LYS A 328 -1.59 -3.01 0.27
C LYS A 328 -1.53 -2.92 -1.25
N SER A 329 -0.35 -2.57 -1.74
CA SER A 329 -0.15 -2.11 -3.11
C SER A 329 -0.16 -3.29 -4.08
N LEU A 330 -0.94 -3.16 -5.15
CA LEU A 330 -1.07 -4.16 -6.22
C LEU A 330 -0.65 -3.64 -7.59
N GLY A 331 -0.61 -2.34 -7.78
CA GLY A 331 -0.22 -1.75 -9.06
C GLY A 331 0.32 -0.34 -8.90
N VAL A 332 1.23 0.04 -9.78
CA VAL A 332 1.80 1.39 -9.87
C VAL A 332 1.86 1.85 -11.32
N ILE A 333 1.64 3.13 -11.52
CA ILE A 333 1.82 3.83 -12.79
C ILE A 333 2.59 5.11 -12.54
N PRO A 334 3.77 5.29 -13.16
CA PRO A 334 4.44 6.59 -13.25
C PRO A 334 3.72 7.47 -14.28
N VAL A 335 3.36 8.70 -13.91
CA VAL A 335 2.68 9.64 -14.80
C VAL A 335 2.79 11.07 -14.26
N ASP A 336 3.09 12.04 -15.11
CA ASP A 336 3.08 13.46 -14.76
C ASP A 336 1.61 13.95 -14.67
N VAL A 337 1.03 13.96 -13.46
CA VAL A 337 -0.40 14.30 -13.25
C VAL A 337 -0.64 15.81 -13.14
N ASN A 338 0.39 16.58 -12.80
CA ASN A 338 0.31 18.03 -12.60
C ASN A 338 0.91 18.85 -13.76
N LEU A 339 1.55 18.18 -14.73
CA LEU A 339 2.20 18.73 -15.91
C LEU A 339 3.40 19.66 -15.58
N ASP A 340 4.18 19.29 -14.57
CA ASP A 340 5.39 20.00 -14.19
C ASP A 340 6.67 19.42 -14.83
N GLY A 341 6.55 18.27 -15.51
CA GLY A 341 7.64 17.60 -16.21
C GLY A 341 8.36 16.54 -15.37
N LEU A 342 7.92 16.31 -14.14
CA LEU A 342 8.39 15.22 -13.28
C LEU A 342 7.36 14.08 -13.27
N LEU A 343 7.82 12.85 -13.13
CA LEU A 343 6.92 11.71 -13.02
C LEU A 343 6.46 11.54 -11.56
N ASP A 344 5.12 11.58 -11.39
CA ASP A 344 4.42 11.24 -10.17
C ASP A 344 4.08 9.75 -10.15
N LEU A 345 3.65 9.21 -8.99
CA LEU A 345 3.27 7.80 -8.87
C LEU A 345 1.81 7.68 -8.43
N VAL A 346 1.03 6.95 -9.19
CA VAL A 346 -0.33 6.53 -8.80
C VAL A 346 -0.29 5.05 -8.42
N VAL A 347 -0.59 4.76 -7.15
CA VAL A 347 -0.51 3.41 -6.58
C VAL A 347 -1.90 2.92 -6.20
N SER A 348 -2.31 1.82 -6.80
CA SER A 348 -3.56 1.14 -6.46
C SER A 348 -3.35 0.17 -5.30
N ASN A 349 -4.22 0.27 -4.28
CA ASN A 349 -4.19 -0.58 -3.11
C ASN A 349 -5.46 -1.44 -3.04
N ASP A 350 -5.32 -2.63 -2.50
CA ASP A 350 -6.45 -3.51 -2.19
C ASP A 350 -7.00 -3.24 -0.78
N THR A 351 -8.32 -3.10 -0.65
CA THR A 351 -9.05 -2.96 0.62
C THR A 351 -8.67 -1.77 1.49
N VAL A 352 -7.73 -0.94 1.05
CA VAL A 352 -7.33 0.32 1.68
C VAL A 352 -7.29 1.44 0.63
N ARG A 353 -7.07 2.68 1.05
CA ARG A 353 -7.05 3.83 0.14
C ARG A 353 -5.91 3.75 -0.87
N ASN A 354 -6.16 4.18 -2.10
CA ASN A 354 -5.11 4.37 -3.10
C ASN A 354 -4.20 5.55 -2.73
N PHE A 355 -2.96 5.53 -3.23
CA PHE A 355 -2.01 6.61 -3.04
C PHE A 355 -1.77 7.35 -4.36
N MET A 356 -1.49 8.64 -4.23
CA MET A 356 -0.92 9.48 -5.28
C MET A 356 0.24 10.24 -4.68
N PHE A 357 1.43 9.93 -5.11
CA PHE A 357 2.66 10.55 -4.68
C PHE A 357 3.08 11.59 -5.72
N ILE A 358 3.05 12.86 -5.34
CA ILE A 358 3.50 13.98 -6.19
C ILE A 358 4.98 14.18 -5.97
N ASN A 359 5.74 14.09 -7.05
CA ASN A 359 7.19 14.32 -7.07
C ASN A 359 7.50 15.81 -6.78
N GLN A 360 8.38 16.08 -5.83
CA GLN A 360 8.74 17.45 -5.43
C GLN A 360 10.01 17.96 -6.11
N GLY A 361 10.66 17.15 -6.96
CA GLY A 361 11.88 17.50 -7.69
C GLY A 361 13.16 17.51 -6.86
N ASP A 362 13.10 16.99 -5.62
CA ASP A 362 14.22 16.89 -4.70
C ASP A 362 14.38 15.46 -4.13
N GLN A 363 14.00 14.45 -4.92
CA GLN A 363 13.94 13.03 -4.54
C GLN A 363 12.95 12.73 -3.42
N THR A 364 12.00 13.63 -3.16
CA THR A 364 10.91 13.40 -2.20
C THR A 364 9.54 13.45 -2.87
N PHE A 365 8.57 12.78 -2.24
CA PHE A 365 7.21 12.70 -2.72
C PHE A 365 6.22 13.12 -1.63
N GLU A 366 5.14 13.79 -2.02
CA GLU A 366 4.01 14.13 -1.15
C GLU A 366 2.80 13.24 -1.47
N GLU A 367 2.26 12.51 -0.48
CA GLU A 367 1.06 11.69 -0.66
C GLU A 367 -0.21 12.54 -0.63
N THR A 368 -0.88 12.67 -1.76
CA THR A 368 -2.03 13.56 -1.99
C THR A 368 -3.31 12.82 -2.41
N GLY A 369 -3.34 11.50 -2.43
CA GLY A 369 -4.44 10.69 -2.97
C GLY A 369 -5.82 11.03 -2.42
N VAL A 370 -5.92 11.39 -1.12
CA VAL A 370 -7.17 11.85 -0.50
C VAL A 370 -7.59 13.20 -1.06
N LEU A 371 -6.66 14.14 -1.19
CA LEU A 371 -6.93 15.50 -1.70
C LEU A 371 -7.27 15.47 -3.19
N ALA A 372 -6.63 14.59 -3.95
CA ALA A 372 -6.89 14.40 -5.37
C ALA A 372 -8.20 13.66 -5.67
N GLY A 373 -8.82 13.05 -4.65
CA GLY A 373 -10.08 12.33 -4.79
C GLY A 373 -9.95 10.93 -5.41
N ILE A 374 -8.74 10.37 -5.50
CA ILE A 374 -8.52 9.01 -6.04
C ILE A 374 -8.40 7.94 -4.95
N ALA A 375 -8.33 8.36 -3.68
CA ALA A 375 -8.07 7.46 -2.56
C ALA A 375 -9.16 6.39 -2.36
N PHE A 376 -10.40 6.71 -2.68
CA PHE A 376 -11.54 5.82 -2.48
C PHE A 376 -12.44 5.81 -3.70
N ASP A 377 -13.10 4.66 -3.94
CA ASP A 377 -14.20 4.58 -4.90
C ASP A 377 -15.36 5.49 -4.41
N PRO A 378 -15.90 6.37 -5.26
CA PRO A 378 -16.99 7.26 -4.91
C PRO A 378 -18.36 6.57 -4.72
N ASN A 379 -18.47 5.25 -4.98
CA ASN A 379 -19.73 4.48 -4.89
C ASN A 379 -19.89 3.73 -3.57
#